data_209aed9413094fa9430d1bf9895d5259
#
_entry.id   209aed9413094fa9430d1bf9895d5259
#
_cell.length_a   1.000
_cell.length_b   1.000
_cell.length_c   1.000
_cell.angle_alpha   90.00
_cell.angle_beta   90.00
_cell.angle_gamma   90.00
#
_symmetry.space_group_name_H-M   'P 1'
#
loop_
_entity.id
_entity.type
_entity.pdbx_description
1 polymer ?
#
loop_
_entity_poly.entity_id
_entity_poly.type
_entity_poly.pdbx_seq_one_letter_code
_entity_poly.pdbx_strand_id
1 'polypeptide(L)' 'MEMVSGWQVFSKEEMNNENTIKVFSDMIQNFDYDIPKWKEDCGMRKLLECQREACYKAIAALNAVVE' A
#
# COMPACT_ATOMS: atom_id res chain seq x y z
N MET A 1 25.58 0.78 -18.92
CA MET A 1 25.10 0.88 -18.51
C MET A 1 24.27 1.27 -18.61
N GLU A 2 23.53 1.31 -18.49
CA GLU A 2 22.71 1.51 -18.48
C GLU A 2 22.17 2.46 -18.22
N MET A 3 21.80 3.07 -18.63
CA MET A 3 21.21 3.83 -18.35
C MET A 3 20.12 3.80 -18.01
N VAL A 4 19.85 4.24 -17.45
CA VAL A 4 18.77 3.89 -16.80
C VAL A 4 17.73 4.93 -16.75
N SER A 5 16.50 4.72 -16.99
CA SER A 5 15.48 5.72 -16.78
C SER A 5 15.06 5.65 -15.33
N GLY A 6 14.36 6.69 -14.89
CA GLY A 6 14.00 6.76 -13.49
C GLY A 6 13.09 5.65 -13.03
N TRP A 7 12.23 5.19 -13.90
CA TRP A 7 11.29 4.16 -13.48
C TRP A 7 11.94 2.78 -13.43
N GLN A 8 13.21 2.70 -13.80
CA GLN A 8 13.93 1.45 -13.72
C GLN A 8 14.74 1.31 -12.45
N VAL A 9 14.58 2.24 -11.52
CA VAL A 9 15.37 2.16 -10.32
C VAL A 9 15.03 0.97 -9.46
N PHE A 10 13.86 0.38 -9.66
CA PHE A 10 13.47 -0.75 -8.82
C PHE A 10 14.03 -2.02 -9.41
N SER A 11 14.98 -2.59 -8.75
CA SER A 11 15.45 -3.92 -9.09
C SER A 11 14.57 -4.94 -8.40
N LYS A 12 14.82 -6.20 -8.70
CA LYS A 12 14.06 -7.25 -8.03
C LYS A 12 14.28 -7.23 -6.53
N GLU A 13 15.50 -6.91 -6.11
CA GLU A 13 15.79 -6.84 -4.69
C GLU A 13 15.01 -5.73 -4.04
N GLU A 14 14.83 -4.63 -4.75
CA GLU A 14 14.15 -3.49 -4.17
C GLU A 14 12.66 -3.68 -4.11
N MET A 15 12.14 -4.65 -4.83
CA MET A 15 10.73 -4.97 -4.80
C MET A 15 10.45 -6.18 -3.93
N ASN A 16 11.25 -6.37 -2.91
CA ASN A 16 11.04 -7.48 -2.00
C ASN A 16 9.83 -7.20 -1.11
N ASN A 17 9.50 -8.19 -0.28
CA ASN A 17 8.30 -8.09 0.54
C ASN A 17 8.34 -6.95 1.53
N GLU A 18 9.52 -6.66 2.07
CA GLU A 18 9.62 -5.55 3.02
C GLU A 18 9.25 -4.23 2.38
N ASN A 19 9.75 -3.99 1.18
CA ASN A 19 9.45 -2.75 0.50
C ASN A 19 7.98 -2.69 0.11
N THR A 20 7.43 -3.81 -0.31
CA THR A 20 6.02 -3.86 -0.66
C THR A 20 5.16 -3.57 0.57
N ILE A 21 5.51 -4.15 1.71
CA ILE A 21 4.78 -3.89 2.95
C ILE A 21 4.85 -2.42 3.31
N LYS A 22 6.02 -1.81 3.13
CA LYS A 22 6.16 -0.40 3.44
C LYS A 22 5.25 0.45 2.57
N VAL A 23 5.15 0.11 1.29
CA VAL A 23 4.27 0.85 0.39
C VAL A 23 2.83 0.74 0.86
N PHE A 24 2.38 -0.47 1.19
CA PHE A 24 1.02 -0.64 1.68
C PHE A 24 0.81 0.08 3.00
N SER A 25 1.80 0.06 3.88
CA SER A 25 1.69 0.79 5.14
C SER A 25 1.52 2.28 4.91
N ASP A 26 2.27 2.84 3.97
CA ASP A 26 2.13 4.25 3.64
C ASP A 26 0.74 4.53 3.10
N MET A 27 0.21 3.63 2.28
CA MET A 27 -1.13 3.80 1.75
C MET A 27 -2.16 3.78 2.88
N ILE A 28 -1.97 2.91 3.85
CA ILE A 28 -2.89 2.85 4.97
C ILE A 28 -2.87 4.16 5.75
N GLN A 29 -1.69 4.73 5.97
CA GLN A 29 -1.61 6.00 6.66
C GLN A 29 -2.37 7.09 5.90
N ASN A 30 -2.25 7.09 4.59
CA ASN A 30 -2.99 8.05 3.78
C ASN A 30 -4.49 7.84 3.91
N PHE A 31 -4.94 6.59 3.90
CA PHE A 31 -6.35 6.30 4.09
C PHE A 31 -6.83 6.77 5.47
N ASP A 32 -6.03 6.51 6.50
CA ASP A 32 -6.39 6.94 7.84
C ASP A 32 -6.54 8.45 7.93
N TYR A 33 -5.73 9.16 7.16
CA TYR A 33 -5.80 10.61 7.13
C TYR A 33 -7.03 11.10 6.38
N ASP A 34 -7.37 10.43 5.28
CA ASP A 34 -8.44 10.89 4.40
C ASP A 34 -9.82 10.45 4.85
N ILE A 35 -9.93 9.25 5.39
CA ILE A 35 -11.25 8.68 5.69
C ILE A 35 -12.07 9.58 6.60
N PRO A 36 -11.52 10.13 7.70
CA PRO A 36 -12.34 10.95 8.59
C PRO A 36 -12.84 12.24 7.95
N LYS A 37 -12.29 12.63 6.82
CA LYS A 37 -12.75 13.84 6.14
C LYS A 37 -14.09 13.64 5.46
N TRP A 38 -14.52 12.40 5.28
CA TRP A 38 -15.76 12.09 4.60
C TRP A 38 -16.83 11.72 5.62
N LYS A 39 -18.07 11.99 5.25
CA LYS A 39 -19.18 11.62 6.12
C LYS A 39 -19.30 10.11 6.21
N GLU A 40 -19.83 9.64 7.32
CA GLU A 40 -19.87 8.21 7.58
C GLU A 40 -20.68 7.44 6.54
N ASP A 41 -21.75 8.04 6.04
CA ASP A 41 -22.59 7.35 5.07
C ASP A 41 -22.20 7.68 3.63
N CYS A 42 -21.08 8.33 3.44
CA CYS A 42 -20.64 8.68 2.10
C CYS A 42 -20.08 7.45 1.40
N GLY A 43 -20.44 7.27 0.14
CA GLY A 43 -19.92 6.14 -0.62
C GLY A 43 -18.42 6.17 -0.76
N MET A 44 -17.84 7.38 -0.87
CA MET A 44 -16.40 7.49 -0.99
C MET A 44 -15.70 6.99 0.27
N ARG A 45 -16.26 7.31 1.45
CA ARG A 45 -15.67 6.83 2.68
C ARG A 45 -15.70 5.31 2.76
N LYS A 46 -16.82 4.72 2.34
CA LYS A 46 -16.92 3.26 2.34
C LYS A 46 -15.91 2.64 1.39
N LEU A 47 -15.72 3.27 0.23
CA LEU A 47 -14.73 2.78 -0.71
C LEU A 47 -13.33 2.85 -0.12
N LEU A 48 -13.00 3.95 0.53
CA LEU A 48 -11.67 4.10 1.12
C LEU A 48 -11.46 3.08 2.25
N GLU A 49 -12.48 2.84 3.05
CA GLU A 49 -12.38 1.86 4.12
C GLU A 49 -12.16 0.47 3.53
N CYS A 50 -12.83 0.15 2.44
CA CYS A 50 -12.64 -1.11 1.76
C CYS A 50 -11.21 -1.27 1.26
N GLN A 51 -10.70 -0.21 0.66
CA GLN A 51 -9.34 -0.24 0.15
C GLN A 51 -8.32 -0.37 1.27
N ARG A 52 -8.56 0.31 2.39
CA ARG A 52 -7.68 0.18 3.53
C ARG A 52 -7.67 -1.25 4.05
N GLU A 53 -8.83 -1.86 4.12
CA GLU A 53 -8.93 -3.25 4.55
C GLU A 53 -8.16 -4.16 3.63
N ALA A 54 -8.24 -3.93 2.33
CA ALA A 54 -7.49 -4.73 1.38
C ALA A 54 -5.98 -4.60 1.60
N CYS A 55 -5.53 -3.40 1.96
CA CYS A 55 -4.11 -3.20 2.26
C CYS A 55 -3.69 -4.00 3.49
N TYR A 56 -4.51 -4.01 4.52
CA TYR A 56 -4.20 -4.83 5.70
C TYR A 56 -4.08 -6.31 5.34
N LYS A 57 -5.00 -6.79 4.52
CA LYS A 57 -4.96 -8.19 4.12
C LYS A 57 -3.74 -8.49 3.27
N ALA A 58 -3.36 -7.54 2.40
CA ALA A 58 -2.17 -7.74 1.59
C ALA A 58 -0.92 -7.82 2.46
N ILE A 59 -0.83 -6.96 3.47
CA ILE A 59 0.32 -6.99 4.37
C ILE A 59 0.37 -8.31 5.11
N ALA A 60 -0.78 -8.78 5.60
CA ALA A 60 -0.82 -10.04 6.32
C ALA A 60 -0.36 -11.19 5.42
N ALA A 61 -0.79 -11.18 4.17
CA ALA A 61 -0.40 -12.23 3.24
C ALA A 61 1.10 -12.18 2.97
N LEU A 62 1.65 -10.98 2.82
CA LEU A 62 3.09 -10.85 2.57
C LEU A 62 3.89 -11.30 3.78
N ASN A 63 3.42 -10.98 4.97
CA ASN A 63 4.11 -11.43 6.17
C ASN A 63 4.09 -12.95 6.29
N ALA A 64 3.03 -13.57 5.83
CA ALA A 64 2.91 -15.01 5.93
C ALA A 64 3.88 -15.73 5.02
N VAL A 65 4.27 -15.11 3.89
CA VAL A 65 5.18 -15.76 2.96
C VAL A 65 6.62 -15.38 3.16
N VAL A 66 6.86 -14.37 3.98
CA VAL A 66 8.24 -13.98 4.25
C VAL A 66 8.88 -15.09 5.07
N GLU A 67 9.95 -15.43 4.78
CA GLU A 67 10.55 -16.30 5.58
C GLU A 67 11.59 -16.59 5.29
#